data_f5bf7320f4d386b0d13790625d463778
#
_entry.id   f5bf7320f4d386b0d13790625d463778
#
_cell.length_a   1.000
_cell.length_b   1.000
_cell.length_c   1.000
_cell.angle_alpha   90.00
_cell.angle_beta   90.00
_cell.angle_gamma   90.00
#
_symmetry.space_group_name_H-M   'P 1'
#
loop_
_entity.id
_entity.type
_entity.pdbx_description
1 polymer ?
#
loop_
_entity_poly.entity_id
_entity_poly.type
_entity_poly.pdbx_seq_one_letter_code
_entity_poly.pdbx_strand_id
1 'polypeptide(L)'
;MKSTLIIYSTTDGQTLEICQKIFLSLNVSESSKIIHISKVEELDLNQFDKIIIGASIRYGKHKPELYEFIKTNVACLETKENAFFSVNVVARKPEKNTPETNPYMQKFLELSPWSPKKLAVFAGKIDYPKYKFIDKHMIRLIMWITKGPTK
;
A
#
# COMPACT_ATOMS: atom_id res chain seq x y z
N MET A 1 10.96 -1.94 18.42
CA MET A 1 10.67 -2.02 16.97
C MET A 1 9.17 -2.18 16.78
N LYS A 2 8.60 -1.40 15.87
CA LYS A 2 7.15 -1.41 15.67
C LYS A 2 6.73 -2.53 14.74
N SER A 3 5.59 -3.11 15.02
CA SER A 3 5.05 -4.15 14.15
C SER A 3 4.27 -3.50 12.99
N THR A 4 4.44 -4.07 11.82
CA THR A 4 3.85 -3.55 10.60
C THR A 4 3.00 -4.61 9.95
N LEU A 5 1.79 -4.23 9.56
CA LEU A 5 0.91 -5.10 8.79
C LEU A 5 0.79 -4.55 7.38
N ILE A 6 1.08 -5.38 6.40
CA ILE A 6 0.90 -5.01 5.00
C ILE A 6 -0.24 -5.84 4.45
N ILE A 7 -1.29 -5.17 4.02
CA ILE A 7 -2.49 -5.82 3.48
C ILE A 7 -2.52 -5.55 1.98
N TYR A 8 -2.74 -6.59 1.18
CA TYR A 8 -2.76 -6.39 -0.27
C TYR A 8 -4.02 -6.96 -0.89
N SER A 9 -4.45 -6.32 -1.97
CA SER A 9 -5.57 -6.75 -2.78
C SER A 9 -5.07 -6.82 -4.21
N THR A 10 -5.01 -8.02 -4.78
CA THR A 10 -4.49 -8.20 -6.13
C THR A 10 -5.04 -9.49 -6.71
N THR A 11 -5.05 -9.57 -8.03
CA THR A 11 -5.39 -10.81 -8.72
C THR A 11 -4.21 -11.40 -9.49
N ASP A 12 -3.13 -10.64 -9.65
CA ASP A 12 -2.04 -11.08 -10.52
C ASP A 12 -0.71 -11.23 -9.80
N GLY A 13 -0.66 -10.95 -8.52
CA GLY A 13 0.56 -11.17 -7.75
C GLY A 13 1.57 -10.03 -7.78
N GLN A 14 1.40 -9.05 -8.64
CA GLN A 14 2.37 -7.96 -8.72
C GLN A 14 2.38 -7.10 -7.48
N THR A 15 1.21 -6.85 -6.93
CA THR A 15 1.11 -6.08 -5.70
C THR A 15 1.80 -6.82 -4.57
N LEU A 16 1.66 -8.14 -4.54
CA LEU A 16 2.35 -8.93 -3.52
C LEU A 16 3.86 -8.80 -3.64
N GLU A 17 4.38 -8.80 -4.87
CA GLU A 17 5.81 -8.64 -5.05
C GLU A 17 6.31 -7.32 -4.48
N ILE A 18 5.53 -6.25 -4.69
CA ILE A 18 5.90 -4.96 -4.15
C ILE A 18 5.85 -5.00 -2.63
N CYS A 19 4.83 -5.63 -2.06
CA CYS A 19 4.73 -5.78 -0.62
C CYS A 19 5.93 -6.52 -0.06
N GLN A 20 6.37 -7.58 -0.74
CA GLN A 20 7.50 -8.36 -0.30
C GLN A 20 8.79 -7.56 -0.37
N LYS A 21 8.95 -6.73 -1.39
CA LYS A 21 10.12 -5.86 -1.49
C LYS A 21 10.15 -4.86 -0.34
N ILE A 22 9.02 -4.27 -0.05
CA ILE A 22 8.92 -3.35 1.08
C ILE A 22 9.27 -4.07 2.37
N PHE A 23 8.69 -5.25 2.56
CA PHE A 23 8.89 -6.01 3.79
C PHE A 23 10.36 -6.36 4.00
N LEU A 24 11.03 -6.81 2.92
CA LEU A 24 12.43 -7.19 3.01
C LEU A 24 13.34 -5.99 3.25
N SER A 25 12.92 -4.82 2.82
CA SER A 25 13.71 -3.61 3.00
C SER A 25 13.57 -3.01 4.38
N LEU A 26 12.63 -3.52 5.16
CA LEU A 26 12.39 -3.02 6.50
C LEU A 26 13.08 -3.92 7.51
N ASN A 27 13.49 -3.32 8.60
CA ASN A 27 13.96 -4.10 9.74
C ASN A 27 12.76 -4.31 10.65
N VAL A 28 11.83 -5.18 10.22
CA VAL A 28 10.56 -5.34 10.91
C VAL A 28 10.66 -6.32 12.07
N SER A 29 9.76 -6.18 13.02
CA SER A 29 9.70 -7.09 14.14
C SER A 29 9.13 -8.45 13.70
N GLU A 30 9.30 -9.45 14.52
CA GLU A 30 8.80 -10.79 14.22
C GLU A 30 7.29 -10.84 14.12
N SER A 31 6.60 -9.89 14.73
CA SER A 31 5.14 -9.87 14.69
C SER A 31 4.59 -9.22 13.43
N SER A 32 5.47 -8.67 12.58
CA SER A 32 5.02 -8.04 11.34
C SER A 32 4.58 -9.09 10.32
N LYS A 33 3.61 -8.74 9.48
CA LYS A 33 3.01 -9.68 8.55
C LYS A 33 2.64 -9.03 7.23
N ILE A 34 2.59 -9.87 6.19
CA ILE A 34 1.97 -9.53 4.89
C ILE A 34 0.79 -10.46 4.73
N ILE A 35 -0.38 -9.93 4.41
CA ILE A 35 -1.57 -10.76 4.31
C ILE A 35 -2.49 -10.26 3.20
N HIS A 36 -3.13 -11.20 2.52
CA HIS A 36 -4.15 -10.85 1.52
C HIS A 36 -5.38 -10.33 2.23
N ILE A 37 -6.05 -9.37 1.60
CA ILE A 37 -7.19 -8.70 2.23
C ILE A 37 -8.32 -9.68 2.56
N SER A 38 -8.43 -10.78 1.82
CA SER A 38 -9.49 -11.76 2.07
C SER A 38 -9.29 -12.51 3.39
N LYS A 39 -8.10 -12.43 3.97
CA LYS A 39 -7.80 -13.15 5.21
C LYS A 39 -7.56 -12.24 6.40
N VAL A 40 -7.75 -10.95 6.20
CA VAL A 40 -7.41 -10.00 7.24
C VAL A 40 -8.32 -10.09 8.45
N GLU A 41 -9.52 -10.64 8.27
CA GLU A 41 -10.45 -10.80 9.39
C GLU A 41 -9.92 -11.74 10.46
N GLU A 42 -8.93 -12.56 10.11
CA GLU A 42 -8.33 -13.49 11.07
C GLU A 42 -7.36 -12.80 12.02
N LEU A 43 -7.07 -11.53 11.78
CA LEU A 43 -6.10 -10.79 12.57
C LEU A 43 -6.76 -9.71 13.40
N ASP A 44 -6.13 -9.40 14.52
CA ASP A 44 -6.51 -8.25 15.33
C ASP A 44 -5.65 -7.07 14.90
N LEU A 45 -6.27 -6.10 14.22
CA LEU A 45 -5.52 -4.96 13.70
C LEU A 45 -4.87 -4.14 14.81
N ASN A 46 -5.42 -4.21 16.01
CA ASN A 46 -4.87 -3.42 17.12
C ASN A 46 -3.50 -3.92 17.57
N GLN A 47 -3.08 -5.10 17.13
CA GLN A 47 -1.75 -5.59 17.45
C GLN A 47 -0.65 -4.96 16.64
N PHE A 48 -1.00 -4.16 15.65
CA PHE A 48 0.00 -3.57 14.75
C PHE A 48 0.08 -2.06 14.96
N ASP A 49 1.29 -1.54 14.90
CA ASP A 49 1.52 -0.10 15.04
C ASP A 49 1.40 0.64 13.72
N LYS A 50 1.68 -0.04 12.62
CA LYS A 50 1.60 0.53 11.29
C LYS A 50 0.82 -0.39 10.39
N ILE A 51 -0.02 0.20 9.53
CA ILE A 51 -0.79 -0.57 8.56
C ILE A 51 -0.58 0.05 7.19
N ILE A 52 -0.16 -0.78 6.25
CA ILE A 52 0.05 -0.36 4.87
C ILE A 52 -0.90 -1.19 4.01
N ILE A 53 -1.65 -0.53 3.14
CA ILE A 53 -2.58 -1.22 2.25
C ILE A 53 -2.14 -0.95 0.82
N GLY A 54 -1.99 -2.04 0.05
CA GLY A 54 -1.64 -1.94 -1.36
C GLY A 54 -2.71 -2.62 -2.21
N ALA A 55 -3.05 -2.01 -3.33
CA ALA A 55 -4.08 -2.56 -4.19
C ALA A 55 -3.76 -2.28 -5.65
N SER A 56 -4.12 -3.23 -6.51
CA SER A 56 -3.95 -3.06 -7.94
C SER A 56 -5.29 -2.75 -8.59
N ILE A 57 -5.19 -2.26 -9.83
CA ILE A 57 -6.37 -1.93 -10.63
C ILE A 57 -6.75 -3.15 -11.46
N ARG A 58 -8.04 -3.43 -11.52
CA ARG A 58 -8.57 -4.43 -12.41
C ARG A 58 -9.84 -3.90 -13.06
N TYR A 59 -9.89 -3.97 -14.39
CA TYR A 59 -11.03 -3.44 -15.14
C TYR A 59 -11.25 -1.96 -14.82
N GLY A 60 -10.17 -1.22 -14.73
CA GLY A 60 -10.23 0.22 -14.56
C GLY A 60 -10.51 0.73 -13.17
N LYS A 61 -10.50 -0.15 -12.16
CA LYS A 61 -10.81 0.28 -10.80
C LYS A 61 -10.20 -0.68 -9.79
N HIS A 62 -10.14 -0.21 -8.56
CA HIS A 62 -9.77 -1.08 -7.45
C HIS A 62 -10.94 -1.97 -7.11
N LYS A 63 -10.66 -3.12 -6.50
CA LYS A 63 -11.69 -4.09 -6.20
C LYS A 63 -12.62 -3.59 -5.09
N PRO A 64 -13.91 -3.97 -5.17
CA PRO A 64 -14.87 -3.57 -4.12
C PRO A 64 -14.46 -4.04 -2.73
N GLU A 65 -13.79 -5.18 -2.60
CA GLU A 65 -13.39 -5.69 -1.28
C GLU A 65 -12.47 -4.72 -0.56
N LEU A 66 -11.69 -3.92 -1.31
CA LEU A 66 -10.83 -2.92 -0.70
C LEU A 66 -11.66 -1.88 0.03
N TYR A 67 -12.70 -1.38 -0.62
CA TYR A 67 -13.53 -0.33 -0.02
C TYR A 67 -14.35 -0.88 1.13
N GLU A 68 -14.80 -2.13 1.02
CA GLU A 68 -15.54 -2.74 2.11
C GLU A 68 -14.68 -2.88 3.36
N PHE A 69 -13.44 -3.33 3.19
CA PHE A 69 -12.52 -3.44 4.30
C PHE A 69 -12.28 -2.07 4.95
N ILE A 70 -12.05 -1.06 4.11
CA ILE A 70 -11.76 0.28 4.62
C ILE A 70 -12.95 0.82 5.39
N LYS A 71 -14.15 0.67 4.83
CA LYS A 71 -15.36 1.17 5.47
C LYS A 71 -15.54 0.55 6.85
N THR A 72 -15.30 -0.74 6.95
CA THR A 72 -15.46 -1.45 8.22
C THR A 72 -14.43 -1.04 9.26
N ASN A 73 -13.22 -0.68 8.81
CA ASN A 73 -12.09 -0.51 9.72
C ASN A 73 -11.53 0.92 9.75
N VAL A 74 -12.26 1.89 9.23
CA VAL A 74 -11.70 3.23 9.10
C VAL A 74 -11.29 3.82 10.44
N ALA A 75 -12.08 3.58 11.49
CA ALA A 75 -11.74 4.13 12.80
C ALA A 75 -10.42 3.59 13.31
N CYS A 76 -10.20 2.29 13.12
CA CYS A 76 -8.95 1.68 13.55
C CYS A 76 -7.78 2.20 12.72
N LEU A 77 -7.98 2.30 11.40
CA LEU A 77 -6.92 2.77 10.52
C LEU A 77 -6.46 4.18 10.91
N GLU A 78 -7.40 5.02 11.29
CA GLU A 78 -7.06 6.40 11.61
C GLU A 78 -6.24 6.53 12.89
N THR A 79 -6.25 5.49 13.74
CA THR A 79 -5.45 5.53 14.96
C THR A 79 -4.03 5.04 14.76
N LYS A 80 -3.70 4.54 13.58
CA LYS A 80 -2.39 3.94 13.32
C LYS A 80 -1.58 4.83 12.39
N GLU A 81 -0.26 4.59 12.36
CA GLU A 81 0.54 5.04 11.24
C GLU A 81 0.05 4.25 10.03
N ASN A 82 -0.24 4.94 8.94
CA ASN A 82 -0.88 4.25 7.83
C ASN A 82 -0.43 4.80 6.49
N ALA A 83 -0.57 3.97 5.46
CA ALA A 83 -0.21 4.34 4.10
C ALA A 83 -1.03 3.50 3.13
N PHE A 84 -1.23 4.03 1.93
CA PHE A 84 -1.89 3.31 0.86
C PHE A 84 -1.08 3.48 -0.42
N PHE A 85 -0.91 2.39 -1.17
CA PHE A 85 -0.32 2.52 -2.49
C PHE A 85 -1.21 1.83 -3.52
N SER A 86 -1.21 2.42 -4.72
CA SER A 86 -1.95 1.87 -5.85
C SER A 86 -0.97 1.36 -6.89
N VAL A 87 -1.22 0.18 -7.42
CA VAL A 87 -0.40 -0.41 -8.48
C VAL A 87 -1.21 -0.35 -9.76
N ASN A 88 -0.77 0.46 -10.70
CA ASN A 88 -1.48 0.60 -11.96
C ASN A 88 -0.52 0.99 -13.07
N VAL A 89 -0.81 0.49 -14.28
CA VAL A 89 0.11 0.65 -15.39
C VAL A 89 0.23 2.10 -15.85
N VAL A 90 -0.77 2.92 -15.57
CA VAL A 90 -0.75 4.33 -15.95
C VAL A 90 0.36 5.07 -15.22
N ALA A 91 0.81 4.55 -14.08
CA ALA A 91 1.89 5.18 -13.33
C ALA A 91 3.24 5.12 -14.07
N ARG A 92 3.32 4.41 -15.19
CA ARG A 92 4.51 4.44 -16.03
C ARG A 92 4.73 5.79 -16.67
N LYS A 93 3.67 6.54 -16.88
CA LYS A 93 3.76 7.84 -17.52
C LYS A 93 4.26 8.88 -16.52
N PRO A 94 5.29 9.65 -16.88
CA PRO A 94 5.82 10.63 -15.93
C PRO A 94 4.78 11.60 -15.40
N GLU A 95 3.82 11.98 -16.23
CA GLU A 95 2.80 12.93 -15.79
C GLU A 95 1.74 12.29 -14.91
N LYS A 96 1.80 10.97 -14.67
CA LYS A 96 0.80 10.27 -13.87
C LYS A 96 1.43 9.35 -12.84
N ASN A 97 2.67 9.62 -12.46
CA ASN A 97 3.37 8.75 -11.54
C ASN A 97 3.43 9.27 -10.11
N THR A 98 2.60 10.25 -9.78
CA THR A 98 2.49 10.74 -8.40
C THR A 98 1.06 10.54 -7.93
N PRO A 99 0.86 10.48 -6.61
CA PRO A 99 -0.51 10.36 -6.10
C PRO A 99 -1.43 11.48 -6.59
N GLU A 100 -0.89 12.69 -6.71
CA GLU A 100 -1.71 13.84 -7.10
C GLU A 100 -2.13 13.79 -8.55
N THR A 101 -1.34 13.15 -9.40
CA THR A 101 -1.61 13.15 -10.84
C THR A 101 -2.16 11.82 -11.35
N ASN A 102 -2.16 10.78 -10.53
CA ASN A 102 -2.61 9.46 -10.97
C ASN A 102 -4.12 9.37 -10.87
N PRO A 103 -4.82 9.09 -11.99
CA PRO A 103 -6.29 9.10 -11.97
C PRO A 103 -6.88 8.01 -11.07
N TYR A 104 -6.24 6.86 -10.96
CA TYR A 104 -6.78 5.81 -10.10
C TYR A 104 -6.62 6.15 -8.63
N MET A 105 -5.53 6.82 -8.29
CA MET A 105 -5.37 7.27 -6.91
C MET A 105 -6.42 8.34 -6.58
N GLN A 106 -6.67 9.25 -7.50
CA GLN A 106 -7.69 10.27 -7.28
C GLN A 106 -9.07 9.64 -7.12
N LYS A 107 -9.36 8.63 -7.92
CA LYS A 107 -10.61 7.92 -7.79
C LYS A 107 -10.73 7.23 -6.44
N PHE A 108 -9.62 6.62 -6.00
CA PHE A 108 -9.62 5.99 -4.68
C PHE A 108 -9.94 6.99 -3.59
N LEU A 109 -9.32 8.17 -3.65
CA LEU A 109 -9.54 9.16 -2.62
C LEU A 109 -10.98 9.68 -2.60
N GLU A 110 -11.64 9.70 -3.76
CA GLU A 110 -13.04 10.08 -3.82
C GLU A 110 -13.94 9.05 -3.17
N LEU A 111 -13.61 7.78 -3.30
CA LEU A 111 -14.48 6.70 -2.85
C LEU A 111 -14.18 6.23 -1.45
N SER A 112 -13.00 6.51 -0.94
CA SER A 112 -12.56 5.98 0.35
C SER A 112 -13.01 6.90 1.49
N PRO A 113 -13.59 6.34 2.55
CA PRO A 113 -13.87 7.14 3.75
C PRO A 113 -12.61 7.39 4.57
N TRP A 114 -11.52 6.74 4.23
CA TRP A 114 -10.24 6.86 4.94
C TRP A 114 -9.30 7.70 4.12
N SER A 115 -8.62 8.65 4.76
CA SER A 115 -7.60 9.47 4.12
C SER A 115 -6.23 9.01 4.61
N PRO A 116 -5.52 8.22 3.81
CA PRO A 116 -4.22 7.70 4.26
C PRO A 116 -3.23 8.83 4.52
N LYS A 117 -2.37 8.60 5.50
CA LYS A 117 -1.36 9.61 5.85
C LYS A 117 -0.26 9.68 4.81
N LYS A 118 0.03 8.57 4.13
CA LYS A 118 1.02 8.54 3.07
C LYS A 118 0.44 7.83 1.87
N LEU A 119 0.79 8.30 0.70
CA LEU A 119 0.30 7.75 -0.56
C LEU A 119 1.46 7.48 -1.50
N ALA A 120 1.34 6.42 -2.30
CA ALA A 120 2.32 6.13 -3.34
C ALA A 120 1.64 5.45 -4.50
N VAL A 121 2.23 5.57 -5.69
CA VAL A 121 1.75 4.82 -6.85
C VAL A 121 2.95 4.14 -7.49
N PHE A 122 2.71 2.93 -7.99
CA PHE A 122 3.74 2.14 -8.65
C PHE A 122 3.20 1.64 -9.98
N ALA A 123 4.07 1.54 -10.97
CA ALA A 123 3.69 0.93 -12.24
C ALA A 123 3.39 -0.54 -11.98
N GLY A 124 2.47 -1.09 -12.73
CA GLY A 124 2.05 -2.45 -12.52
C GLY A 124 3.15 -3.45 -12.82
N LYS A 125 3.02 -4.14 -13.95
CA LYS A 125 4.03 -5.10 -14.30
C LYS A 125 5.35 -4.40 -14.59
N ILE A 126 6.41 -4.93 -14.05
CA ILE A 126 7.71 -4.29 -14.10
C ILE A 126 8.67 -5.15 -14.90
N ASP A 127 9.05 -4.66 -16.07
CA ASP A 127 10.13 -5.24 -16.83
C ASP A 127 11.41 -4.48 -16.57
N TYR A 128 11.54 -3.94 -15.39
CA TYR A 128 12.72 -3.19 -15.03
C TYR A 128 13.93 -4.11 -14.92
N PRO A 129 15.09 -3.65 -15.32
CA PRO A 129 16.30 -4.29 -14.83
C PRO A 129 16.25 -4.32 -13.32
N LYS A 130 16.82 -5.34 -12.74
CA LYS A 130 16.68 -5.57 -11.31
C LYS A 130 17.08 -4.35 -10.48
N TYR A 131 18.13 -3.67 -10.89
CA TYR A 131 18.63 -2.54 -10.12
C TYR A 131 17.73 -1.32 -10.22
N LYS A 132 16.78 -1.33 -11.14
CA LYS A 132 15.85 -0.19 -11.27
C LYS A 132 14.50 -0.48 -10.67
N PHE A 133 14.34 -1.61 -10.04
CA PHE A 133 13.06 -1.95 -9.48
C PHE A 133 12.61 -0.92 -8.45
N ILE A 134 13.53 -0.42 -7.64
CA ILE A 134 13.20 0.53 -6.60
C ILE A 134 13.17 1.91 -7.21
N ASP A 135 11.98 2.50 -7.32
CA ASP A 135 11.85 3.85 -7.81
C ASP A 135 11.74 4.81 -6.63
N LYS A 136 11.67 6.09 -6.95
CA LYS A 136 11.69 7.10 -5.91
C LYS A 136 10.48 7.03 -4.98
N HIS A 137 9.35 6.57 -5.49
CA HIS A 137 8.15 6.48 -4.66
C HIS A 137 8.31 5.38 -3.63
N MET A 138 8.88 4.25 -4.05
CA MET A 138 9.13 3.16 -3.13
C MET A 138 10.18 3.57 -2.09
N ILE A 139 11.22 4.27 -2.53
CA ILE A 139 12.23 4.75 -1.59
C ILE A 139 11.61 5.65 -0.54
N ARG A 140 10.78 6.59 -0.95
CA ARG A 140 10.13 7.49 0.00
C ARG A 140 9.25 6.73 0.98
N LEU A 141 8.51 5.77 0.47
CA LEU A 141 7.63 4.99 1.34
C LEU A 141 8.44 4.20 2.35
N ILE A 142 9.50 3.56 1.90
CA ILE A 142 10.35 2.77 2.79
C ILE A 142 11.00 3.67 3.84
N MET A 143 11.49 4.82 3.44
CA MET A 143 12.12 5.73 4.40
C MET A 143 11.12 6.19 5.45
N TRP A 144 9.90 6.48 5.04
CA TRP A 144 8.89 6.88 5.99
C TRP A 144 8.61 5.77 6.99
N ILE A 145 8.50 4.52 6.49
CA ILE A 145 8.17 3.39 7.36
C ILE A 145 9.31 3.11 8.33
N THR A 146 10.56 3.12 7.83
CA THR A 146 11.69 2.75 8.67
C THR A 146 12.00 3.79 9.72
N LYS A 147 11.79 5.07 9.39
CA LYS A 147 12.08 6.13 10.33
C LYS A 147 10.95 6.37 11.32
N GLY A 148 9.80 5.79 11.04
CA GLY A 148 8.65 6.02 11.88
C GLY A 148 8.14 7.43 11.76
N PRO A 149 7.25 7.83 12.66
CA PRO A 149 6.73 9.19 12.60
C PRO A 149 7.85 10.17 12.90
N THR A 150 8.00 11.10 12.00
CA THR A 150 8.94 12.18 12.23
C THR A 150 8.18 13.32 12.87
N LYS A 151 8.84 13.92 13.75
CA LYS A 151 8.13 14.95 14.48
C LYS A 151 8.63 16.24 14.19
#